data_d9703ace3f866f19e5cb5aaad7a42ab3
#
_entry.id   d9703ace3f866f19e5cb5aaad7a42ab3
#
_cell.length_a   1.000
_cell.length_b   1.000
_cell.length_c   1.000
_cell.angle_alpha   90.00
_cell.angle_beta   90.00
_cell.angle_gamma   90.00
#
_symmetry.space_group_name_H-M   'P 1'
#
loop_
_entity.id
_entity.type
_entity.pdbx_description
1 polymer ?
#
loop_
_entity_poly.entity_id
_entity_poly.type
_entity_poly.pdbx_seq_one_letter_code
_entity_poly.pdbx_strand_id
1 'polypeptide(L)'
;LISKSGKTFYGNLEKKKSIKIPNGVKTIAEGALFLNDNLKVVYIPKTVSKIKGKAFGTSKSLRIKIASKNQYYYVSKGCVVSRRSGRLVVAGIKKGVITIPEKVTVLKEGTSFVGGECEKIVFPKSLKQIEEHWAGTLGNSSKIEYIFQSKEPPKRKGAAFLLLGGSVVYVPKGTKQVYEKALKRFSYDLKIVEK
;
A
#
# COMPACT_ATOMS: atom_id res chain seq x y z
N LEU A 1 11.36 -8.61 -19.67
CA LEU A 1 10.24 -9.21 -20.39
C LEU A 1 9.17 -8.17 -20.70
N ILE A 2 8.91 -7.98 -21.98
CA ILE A 2 7.88 -7.04 -22.48
C ILE A 2 7.05 -7.82 -23.50
N SER A 3 5.74 -7.51 -23.59
CA SER A 3 4.86 -8.09 -24.61
C SER A 3 5.35 -7.79 -26.03
N LYS A 4 4.98 -8.64 -27.02
CA LYS A 4 5.29 -8.42 -28.45
C LYS A 4 4.85 -7.01 -28.93
N SER A 5 3.72 -6.51 -28.41
CA SER A 5 3.21 -5.15 -28.71
C SER A 5 3.97 -4.01 -28.02
N GLY A 6 4.94 -4.30 -27.16
CA GLY A 6 5.65 -3.30 -26.35
C GLY A 6 4.81 -2.62 -25.26
N LYS A 7 3.56 -3.05 -25.05
CA LYS A 7 2.62 -2.34 -24.15
C LYS A 7 2.59 -2.86 -22.73
N THR A 8 3.01 -4.09 -22.47
CA THR A 8 2.97 -4.70 -21.12
C THR A 8 4.38 -5.09 -20.67
N PHE A 9 4.76 -4.65 -19.47
CA PHE A 9 5.98 -5.05 -18.79
C PHE A 9 5.66 -6.20 -17.84
N TYR A 10 6.28 -7.35 -18.07
CA TYR A 10 6.11 -8.58 -17.28
C TYR A 10 7.24 -8.82 -16.28
N GLY A 11 8.32 -8.06 -16.36
CA GLY A 11 9.43 -8.19 -15.43
C GLY A 11 10.80 -8.07 -16.10
N ASN A 12 11.82 -8.25 -15.27
CA ASN A 12 13.21 -8.34 -15.72
C ASN A 12 13.85 -9.61 -15.11
N LEU A 13 14.42 -10.47 -15.95
CA LEU A 13 15.11 -11.68 -15.52
C LEU A 13 16.46 -11.36 -14.85
N GLU A 14 17.05 -10.23 -15.18
CA GLU A 14 18.29 -9.80 -14.56
C GLU A 14 17.99 -9.16 -13.19
N LYS A 15 18.69 -9.61 -12.15
CA LYS A 15 18.55 -9.07 -10.78
C LYS A 15 19.24 -7.69 -10.65
N LYS A 16 18.73 -6.68 -11.36
CA LYS A 16 19.28 -5.33 -11.37
C LYS A 16 18.87 -4.56 -10.11
N LYS A 17 19.78 -3.73 -9.60
CA LYS A 17 19.49 -2.77 -8.50
C LYS A 17 18.55 -1.65 -8.94
N SER A 18 18.46 -1.36 -10.24
CA SER A 18 17.63 -0.29 -10.80
C SER A 18 16.99 -0.75 -12.10
N ILE A 19 15.69 -0.48 -12.23
CA ILE A 19 14.91 -0.78 -13.45
C ILE A 19 14.27 0.51 -13.95
N LYS A 20 14.51 0.83 -15.22
CA LYS A 20 13.75 1.85 -15.95
C LYS A 20 12.73 1.13 -16.85
N ILE A 21 11.45 1.28 -16.55
CA ILE A 21 10.39 0.77 -17.41
C ILE A 21 10.40 1.58 -18.71
N PRO A 22 10.44 0.94 -19.89
CA PRO A 22 10.57 1.64 -21.17
C PRO A 22 9.37 2.56 -21.45
N ASN A 23 9.66 3.67 -22.15
CA ASN A 23 8.60 4.51 -22.71
C ASN A 23 7.76 3.69 -23.71
N GLY A 24 6.45 3.96 -23.75
CA GLY A 24 5.51 3.19 -24.56
C GLY A 24 4.78 2.10 -23.78
N VAL A 25 5.38 1.56 -22.69
CA VAL A 25 4.70 0.63 -21.80
C VAL A 25 3.49 1.33 -21.17
N LYS A 26 2.33 0.65 -21.25
CA LYS A 26 1.04 1.10 -20.68
C LYS A 26 0.69 0.36 -19.41
N THR A 27 1.09 -0.91 -19.30
CA THR A 27 0.72 -1.79 -18.19
C THR A 27 1.95 -2.40 -17.52
N ILE A 28 2.00 -2.36 -16.19
CA ILE A 28 2.88 -3.20 -15.37
C ILE A 28 2.04 -4.38 -14.91
N ALA A 29 2.47 -5.59 -15.28
CA ALA A 29 1.75 -6.83 -14.97
C ALA A 29 1.80 -7.16 -13.47
N GLU A 30 0.92 -8.03 -13.03
CA GLU A 30 1.00 -8.64 -11.71
C GLU A 30 2.33 -9.39 -11.55
N GLY A 31 2.95 -9.26 -10.38
CA GLY A 31 4.22 -9.92 -10.08
C GLY A 31 5.43 -9.43 -10.88
N ALA A 32 5.29 -8.44 -11.77
CA ALA A 32 6.34 -8.02 -12.70
C ALA A 32 7.69 -7.68 -12.04
N LEU A 33 7.67 -7.27 -10.78
CA LEU A 33 8.86 -6.87 -10.02
C LEU A 33 9.02 -7.70 -8.74
N PHE A 34 8.31 -8.82 -8.64
CA PHE A 34 8.25 -9.63 -7.42
C PHE A 34 9.55 -10.38 -7.12
N LEU A 35 10.23 -10.92 -8.14
CA LEU A 35 11.38 -11.83 -7.98
C LEU A 35 12.73 -11.11 -7.93
N ASN A 36 12.77 -9.81 -7.68
CA ASN A 36 14.03 -9.06 -7.65
C ASN A 36 14.30 -8.44 -6.28
N ASP A 37 14.84 -9.23 -5.36
CA ASP A 37 15.17 -8.80 -3.99
C ASP A 37 16.27 -7.74 -3.94
N ASN A 38 17.11 -7.64 -4.99
CA ASN A 38 18.17 -6.64 -5.11
C ASN A 38 17.65 -5.28 -5.60
N LEU A 39 16.38 -5.19 -6.01
CA LEU A 39 15.83 -4.00 -6.62
C LEU A 39 15.70 -2.85 -5.60
N LYS A 40 16.44 -1.77 -5.85
CA LYS A 40 16.44 -0.57 -5.01
C LYS A 40 15.63 0.58 -5.59
N VAL A 41 15.56 0.67 -6.92
CA VAL A 41 14.86 1.78 -7.59
C VAL A 41 14.13 1.31 -8.84
N VAL A 42 12.86 1.73 -8.98
CA VAL A 42 12.08 1.58 -10.21
C VAL A 42 11.68 2.95 -10.73
N TYR A 43 11.93 3.20 -12.02
CA TYR A 43 11.47 4.40 -12.72
C TYR A 43 10.28 4.06 -13.62
N ILE A 44 9.13 4.66 -13.35
CA ILE A 44 7.88 4.47 -14.08
C ILE A 44 7.67 5.66 -15.02
N PRO A 45 7.58 5.44 -16.34
CA PRO A 45 7.42 6.50 -17.31
C PRO A 45 6.00 7.11 -17.31
N LYS A 46 5.85 8.24 -18.01
CA LYS A 46 4.55 8.93 -18.17
C LYS A 46 3.48 8.07 -18.86
N THR A 47 3.90 7.08 -19.63
CA THR A 47 3.01 6.25 -20.47
C THR A 47 2.28 5.15 -19.70
N VAL A 48 2.75 4.78 -18.49
CA VAL A 48 2.11 3.74 -17.67
C VAL A 48 0.79 4.26 -17.12
N SER A 49 -0.30 3.63 -17.55
CA SER A 49 -1.68 3.93 -17.17
C SER A 49 -2.32 2.85 -16.29
N LYS A 50 -1.70 1.65 -16.22
CA LYS A 50 -2.20 0.53 -15.43
C LYS A 50 -1.09 -0.17 -14.68
N ILE A 51 -1.24 -0.29 -13.37
CA ILE A 51 -0.41 -1.12 -12.50
C ILE A 51 -1.32 -2.19 -11.91
N LYS A 52 -1.03 -3.46 -12.22
CA LYS A 52 -1.81 -4.60 -11.71
C LYS A 52 -1.54 -4.80 -10.23
N GLY A 53 -2.45 -5.49 -9.53
CA GLY A 53 -2.26 -5.84 -8.13
C GLY A 53 -0.98 -6.64 -7.90
N LYS A 54 -0.35 -6.48 -6.75
CA LYS A 54 0.88 -7.20 -6.37
C LYS A 54 2.01 -7.10 -7.42
N ALA A 55 2.05 -6.01 -8.21
CA ALA A 55 3.08 -5.83 -9.25
C ALA A 55 4.49 -5.70 -8.69
N PHE A 56 4.63 -5.23 -7.45
CA PHE A 56 5.90 -5.07 -6.76
C PHE A 56 6.05 -6.15 -5.69
N GLY A 57 7.26 -6.67 -5.54
CA GLY A 57 7.59 -7.62 -4.47
C GLY A 57 7.83 -6.93 -3.13
N THR A 58 8.27 -7.72 -2.16
CA THR A 58 8.53 -7.31 -0.77
C THR A 58 9.93 -6.75 -0.55
N SER A 59 10.56 -6.16 -1.56
CA SER A 59 11.93 -5.63 -1.44
C SER A 59 12.08 -4.67 -0.26
N LYS A 60 13.04 -4.95 0.63
CA LYS A 60 13.28 -4.20 1.87
C LYS A 60 13.69 -2.74 1.67
N SER A 61 14.10 -2.34 0.45
CA SER A 61 14.62 -0.99 0.19
C SER A 61 14.13 -0.35 -1.11
N LEU A 62 13.02 -0.84 -1.67
CA LEU A 62 12.52 -0.37 -2.97
C LEU A 62 12.02 1.07 -2.89
N ARG A 63 12.55 1.90 -3.79
CA ARG A 63 12.09 3.27 -4.04
C ARG A 63 11.46 3.36 -5.42
N ILE A 64 10.24 3.87 -5.49
CA ILE A 64 9.54 4.06 -6.76
C ILE A 64 9.60 5.53 -7.15
N LYS A 65 10.04 5.79 -8.38
CA LYS A 65 10.05 7.11 -8.99
C LYS A 65 9.09 7.11 -10.19
N ILE A 66 8.19 8.07 -10.23
CA ILE A 66 7.21 8.24 -11.31
C ILE A 66 7.52 9.54 -12.05
N ALA A 67 7.50 9.49 -13.37
CA ALA A 67 7.69 10.68 -14.20
C ALA A 67 6.67 11.76 -13.83
N SER A 68 7.11 13.02 -13.70
CA SER A 68 6.25 14.15 -13.28
C SER A 68 5.02 14.36 -14.18
N LYS A 69 5.15 14.06 -15.47
CA LYS A 69 4.07 14.11 -16.47
C LYS A 69 3.18 12.86 -16.51
N ASN A 70 3.31 11.91 -15.56
CA ASN A 70 2.38 10.78 -15.47
C ASN A 70 1.02 11.27 -14.96
N GLN A 71 -0.03 11.09 -15.78
CA GLN A 71 -1.38 11.54 -15.48
C GLN A 71 -2.19 10.54 -14.64
N TYR A 72 -1.67 9.32 -14.42
CA TYR A 72 -2.40 8.21 -13.79
C TYR A 72 -1.98 7.96 -12.35
N TYR A 73 -0.69 8.18 -12.05
CA TYR A 73 -0.11 7.86 -10.76
C TYR A 73 0.82 8.98 -10.25
N TYR A 74 0.98 9.04 -8.95
CA TYR A 74 1.97 9.89 -8.30
C TYR A 74 2.53 9.21 -7.06
N VAL A 75 3.67 9.71 -6.58
CA VAL A 75 4.27 9.26 -5.32
C VAL A 75 4.04 10.32 -4.25
N SER A 76 3.58 9.89 -3.07
CA SER A 76 3.47 10.72 -1.88
C SER A 76 3.80 9.88 -0.65
N LYS A 77 4.62 10.41 0.26
CA LYS A 77 5.06 9.71 1.49
C LYS A 77 5.61 8.29 1.24
N GLY A 78 6.28 8.07 0.09
CA GLY A 78 6.75 6.74 -0.33
C GLY A 78 5.69 5.83 -0.94
N CYS A 79 4.44 6.22 -0.93
CA CYS A 79 3.31 5.46 -1.48
C CYS A 79 3.02 5.84 -2.92
N VAL A 80 2.58 4.86 -3.73
CA VAL A 80 2.05 5.10 -5.08
C VAL A 80 0.53 5.13 -5.03
N VAL A 81 -0.04 6.23 -5.53
CA VAL A 81 -1.48 6.48 -5.50
C VAL A 81 -2.00 6.74 -6.90
N SER A 82 -3.15 6.17 -7.22
CA SER A 82 -3.88 6.46 -8.46
C SER A 82 -4.53 7.85 -8.38
N ARG A 83 -4.25 8.71 -9.37
CA ARG A 83 -4.82 10.06 -9.44
C ARG A 83 -6.34 10.04 -9.61
N ARG A 84 -6.85 9.09 -10.41
CA ARG A 84 -8.26 9.02 -10.75
C ARG A 84 -9.12 8.48 -9.61
N SER A 85 -8.66 7.40 -8.95
CA SER A 85 -9.49 6.68 -7.99
C SER A 85 -9.11 6.90 -6.52
N GLY A 86 -8.00 7.61 -6.24
CA GLY A 86 -7.46 7.70 -4.88
C GLY A 86 -6.98 6.36 -4.31
N ARG A 87 -6.91 5.29 -5.13
CA ARG A 87 -6.49 3.97 -4.69
C ARG A 87 -5.01 3.96 -4.34
N LEU A 88 -4.69 3.37 -3.18
CA LEU A 88 -3.32 3.02 -2.82
C LEU A 88 -2.89 1.79 -3.63
N VAL A 89 -1.84 1.94 -4.44
CA VAL A 89 -1.27 0.87 -5.28
C VAL A 89 -0.05 0.24 -4.63
N VAL A 90 0.79 1.08 -4.04
CA VAL A 90 1.96 0.66 -3.26
C VAL A 90 1.99 1.41 -1.94
N ALA A 91 2.14 0.68 -0.86
CA ALA A 91 2.43 1.20 0.46
C ALA A 91 3.93 1.11 0.72
N GLY A 92 4.62 2.25 0.75
CA GLY A 92 6.04 2.32 1.06
C GLY A 92 6.27 2.37 2.56
N ILE A 93 7.07 1.44 3.07
CA ILE A 93 7.49 1.38 4.47
C ILE A 93 8.79 2.19 4.60
N LYS A 94 8.80 3.14 5.50
CA LYS A 94 9.98 3.95 5.80
C LYS A 94 10.27 3.91 7.29
N LYS A 95 11.39 3.34 7.68
CA LYS A 95 11.76 3.14 9.10
C LYS A 95 10.62 2.48 9.90
N GLY A 96 10.10 1.36 9.41
CA GLY A 96 9.01 0.63 10.05
C GLY A 96 7.62 1.27 9.91
N VAL A 97 7.49 2.45 9.28
CA VAL A 97 6.23 3.21 9.25
C VAL A 97 5.66 3.31 7.82
N ILE A 98 4.38 3.01 7.68
CA ILE A 98 3.57 3.37 6.52
C ILE A 98 2.77 4.62 6.87
N THR A 99 2.96 5.72 6.13
CA THR A 99 2.09 6.89 6.23
C THR A 99 1.24 6.97 4.97
N ILE A 100 -0.02 6.63 5.07
CA ILE A 100 -0.94 6.66 3.93
C ILE A 100 -1.29 8.11 3.60
N PRO A 101 -1.15 8.55 2.33
CA PRO A 101 -1.42 9.93 1.92
C PRO A 101 -2.89 10.34 2.09
N GLU A 102 -3.12 11.64 2.39
CA GLU A 102 -4.46 12.20 2.63
C GLU A 102 -5.46 12.07 1.46
N LYS A 103 -4.98 11.88 0.24
CA LYS A 103 -5.88 11.68 -0.92
C LYS A 103 -6.36 10.23 -1.08
N VAL A 104 -5.90 9.31 -0.24
CA VAL A 104 -6.35 7.92 -0.25
C VAL A 104 -7.66 7.80 0.52
N THR A 105 -8.70 7.37 -0.18
CA THR A 105 -10.04 7.20 0.39
C THR A 105 -10.44 5.74 0.56
N VAL A 106 -9.79 4.82 -0.18
CA VAL A 106 -10.10 3.39 -0.16
C VAL A 106 -8.81 2.57 -0.19
N LEU A 107 -8.74 1.60 0.71
CA LEU A 107 -7.71 0.56 0.70
C LEU A 107 -8.30 -0.72 0.15
N LYS A 108 -7.66 -1.26 -0.89
CA LYS A 108 -8.13 -2.44 -1.64
C LYS A 108 -7.11 -3.55 -1.63
N GLU A 109 -7.58 -4.76 -1.84
CA GLU A 109 -6.72 -5.90 -2.16
C GLU A 109 -5.78 -5.59 -3.34
N GLY A 110 -4.61 -6.25 -3.35
CA GLY A 110 -3.59 -6.08 -4.38
C GLY A 110 -2.68 -4.86 -4.20
N THR A 111 -2.74 -4.19 -3.04
CA THR A 111 -1.71 -3.22 -2.65
C THR A 111 -0.39 -3.96 -2.43
N SER A 112 0.70 -3.47 -3.03
CA SER A 112 2.05 -3.97 -2.75
C SER A 112 2.64 -3.24 -1.55
N PHE A 113 3.27 -3.99 -0.64
CA PHE A 113 3.99 -3.42 0.50
C PHE A 113 5.49 -3.52 0.25
N VAL A 114 6.20 -2.42 0.32
CA VAL A 114 7.63 -2.36 0.00
C VAL A 114 8.40 -1.54 1.04
N GLY A 115 9.63 -1.93 1.35
CA GLY A 115 10.49 -1.18 2.26
C GLY A 115 10.81 -1.86 3.58
N GLY A 116 10.52 -3.16 3.74
CA GLY A 116 10.87 -3.97 4.91
C GLY A 116 9.72 -4.28 5.85
N GLU A 117 10.02 -4.46 7.12
CA GLU A 117 9.03 -4.76 8.16
C GLU A 117 8.21 -3.52 8.51
N CYS A 118 6.94 -3.75 8.86
CA CYS A 118 6.01 -2.69 9.24
C CYS A 118 5.68 -2.78 10.72
N GLU A 119 5.97 -1.72 11.45
CA GLU A 119 5.67 -1.59 12.89
C GLU A 119 4.48 -0.66 13.12
N LYS A 120 4.21 0.24 12.17
CA LYS A 120 3.22 1.30 12.33
C LYS A 120 2.54 1.67 11.02
N ILE A 121 1.22 1.87 11.05
CA ILE A 121 0.44 2.36 9.92
C ILE A 121 -0.35 3.59 10.36
N VAL A 122 -0.15 4.70 9.66
CA VAL A 122 -0.89 5.94 9.86
C VAL A 122 -1.94 6.07 8.76
N PHE A 123 -3.22 6.01 9.14
CA PHE A 123 -4.37 6.18 8.26
C PHE A 123 -4.81 7.64 8.23
N PRO A 124 -5.03 8.22 7.03
CA PRO A 124 -5.42 9.61 6.88
C PRO A 124 -6.88 9.86 7.28
N LYS A 125 -7.22 11.13 7.53
CA LYS A 125 -8.61 11.55 7.76
C LYS A 125 -9.54 11.27 6.58
N SER A 126 -9.00 11.26 5.38
CA SER A 126 -9.74 11.00 4.13
C SER A 126 -10.17 9.55 3.92
N LEU A 127 -9.65 8.60 4.71
CA LEU A 127 -9.94 7.18 4.52
C LEU A 127 -11.39 6.86 4.88
N LYS A 128 -12.15 6.41 3.87
CA LYS A 128 -13.59 6.08 4.00
C LYS A 128 -13.88 4.60 4.04
N GLN A 129 -13.01 3.77 3.43
CA GLN A 129 -13.26 2.34 3.27
C GLN A 129 -11.99 1.51 3.26
N ILE A 130 -12.06 0.35 3.90
CA ILE A 130 -11.05 -0.72 3.83
C ILE A 130 -11.75 -1.97 3.31
N GLU A 131 -11.24 -2.51 2.19
CA GLU A 131 -11.73 -3.75 1.60
C GLU A 131 -10.97 -4.97 2.13
N GLU A 132 -11.55 -6.14 1.91
CA GLU A 132 -11.02 -7.43 2.31
C GLU A 132 -9.58 -7.65 1.84
N HIS A 133 -8.81 -8.41 2.60
CA HIS A 133 -7.43 -8.82 2.31
C HIS A 133 -6.42 -7.67 2.01
N TRP A 134 -6.76 -6.41 2.34
CA TRP A 134 -5.86 -5.31 2.09
C TRP A 134 -4.48 -5.51 2.73
N ALA A 135 -4.42 -5.96 3.97
CA ALA A 135 -3.19 -6.13 4.75
C ALA A 135 -2.57 -7.54 4.68
N GLY A 136 -3.13 -8.44 3.89
CA GLY A 136 -2.73 -9.87 3.85
C GLY A 136 -1.29 -10.15 3.44
N THR A 137 -0.50 -9.14 3.08
CA THR A 137 0.91 -9.26 2.69
C THR A 137 1.87 -8.46 3.56
N LEU A 138 1.43 -7.98 4.72
CA LEU A 138 2.28 -7.19 5.64
C LEU A 138 3.37 -8.01 6.36
N GLY A 139 3.57 -9.27 6.00
CA GLY A 139 4.61 -10.12 6.58
C GLY A 139 4.33 -10.52 8.04
N ASN A 140 5.29 -11.19 8.66
CA ASN A 140 5.20 -11.76 10.01
C ASN A 140 5.35 -10.72 11.15
N SER A 141 4.95 -9.47 10.97
CA SER A 141 4.98 -8.48 12.06
C SER A 141 3.96 -8.89 13.12
N SER A 142 4.43 -9.35 14.26
CA SER A 142 3.60 -9.85 15.36
C SER A 142 2.79 -8.77 16.06
N LYS A 143 3.18 -7.49 15.92
CA LYS A 143 2.49 -6.34 16.55
C LYS A 143 2.63 -5.12 15.67
N ILE A 144 1.52 -4.50 15.29
CA ILE A 144 1.49 -3.26 14.53
C ILE A 144 0.71 -2.20 15.30
N GLU A 145 1.24 -0.99 15.34
CA GLU A 145 0.48 0.19 15.78
C GLU A 145 -0.35 0.72 14.60
N TYR A 146 -1.65 0.75 14.76
CA TYR A 146 -2.59 1.34 13.80
C TYR A 146 -3.03 2.71 14.31
N ILE A 147 -2.74 3.79 13.59
CA ILE A 147 -3.10 5.15 13.97
C ILE A 147 -4.15 5.70 13.01
N PHE A 148 -5.36 5.87 13.48
CA PHE A 148 -6.43 6.50 12.74
C PHE A 148 -6.50 8.00 13.07
N GLN A 149 -6.49 8.84 12.05
CA GLN A 149 -6.59 10.29 12.19
C GLN A 149 -8.02 10.81 12.02
N SER A 150 -8.94 9.98 11.52
CA SER A 150 -10.36 10.32 11.38
C SER A 150 -11.09 10.16 12.71
N LYS A 151 -12.08 11.01 12.96
CA LYS A 151 -13.05 10.81 14.07
C LYS A 151 -14.05 9.71 13.76
N GLU A 152 -14.25 9.38 12.49
CA GLU A 152 -15.13 8.31 12.04
C GLU A 152 -14.31 7.11 11.56
N PRO A 153 -14.61 5.88 12.01
CA PRO A 153 -13.96 4.69 11.51
C PRO A 153 -14.30 4.46 10.04
N PRO A 154 -13.35 3.95 9.22
CA PRO A 154 -13.64 3.62 7.83
C PRO A 154 -14.65 2.48 7.74
N LYS A 155 -15.56 2.55 6.76
CA LYS A 155 -16.45 1.46 6.43
C LYS A 155 -15.63 0.24 5.99
N ARG A 156 -16.14 -0.94 6.31
CA ARG A 156 -15.52 -2.21 5.94
C ARG A 156 -16.34 -2.91 4.89
N LYS A 157 -15.65 -3.52 3.94
CA LYS A 157 -16.25 -4.40 2.94
C LYS A 157 -15.58 -5.77 3.03
N GLY A 158 -16.37 -6.82 3.34
CA GLY A 158 -15.88 -8.18 3.55
C GLY A 158 -15.39 -8.46 4.98
N ALA A 159 -14.97 -9.70 5.23
CA ALA A 159 -14.64 -10.24 6.56
C ALA A 159 -13.29 -9.78 7.12
N ALA A 160 -12.41 -9.21 6.33
CA ALA A 160 -11.00 -9.22 6.64
C ALA A 160 -10.31 -7.86 6.73
N PHE A 161 -10.55 -7.15 7.79
CA PHE A 161 -9.52 -6.33 8.41
C PHE A 161 -9.00 -7.10 9.63
N LEU A 162 -8.15 -8.07 9.37
CA LEU A 162 -7.43 -8.75 10.44
C LEU A 162 -6.40 -7.77 10.99
N LEU A 163 -6.74 -7.10 12.06
CA LEU A 163 -5.75 -6.52 12.95
C LEU A 163 -5.00 -7.70 13.57
N LEU A 164 -3.69 -7.71 13.41
CA LEU A 164 -2.85 -8.76 13.97
C LEU A 164 -3.03 -8.78 15.49
N GLY A 165 -3.19 -9.95 16.07
CA GLY A 165 -3.35 -10.12 17.51
C GLY A 165 -2.23 -9.42 18.29
N GLY A 166 -2.58 -8.80 19.42
CA GLY A 166 -1.64 -8.02 20.24
C GLY A 166 -1.28 -6.63 19.71
N SER A 167 -1.90 -6.18 18.62
CA SER A 167 -1.72 -4.84 18.06
C SER A 167 -2.49 -3.78 18.85
N VAL A 168 -2.04 -2.52 18.74
CA VAL A 168 -2.67 -1.36 19.38
C VAL A 168 -3.25 -0.43 18.32
N VAL A 169 -4.49 0.01 18.54
CA VAL A 169 -5.17 0.98 17.69
C VAL A 169 -5.27 2.31 18.43
N TYR A 170 -4.67 3.34 17.85
CA TYR A 170 -4.77 4.71 18.34
C TYR A 170 -5.83 5.46 17.54
N VAL A 171 -6.72 6.15 18.24
CA VAL A 171 -7.84 6.90 17.68
C VAL A 171 -7.90 8.30 18.28
N PRO A 172 -8.54 9.29 17.62
CA PRO A 172 -8.71 10.62 18.18
C PRO A 172 -9.52 10.61 19.49
N LYS A 173 -9.25 11.57 20.36
CA LYS A 173 -9.99 11.76 21.63
C LYS A 173 -11.50 11.82 21.40
N GLY A 174 -12.28 11.15 22.28
CA GLY A 174 -13.73 11.08 22.22
C GLY A 174 -14.29 10.10 21.19
N THR A 175 -13.45 9.26 20.56
CA THR A 175 -13.91 8.35 19.50
C THR A 175 -13.76 6.86 19.81
N LYS A 176 -13.23 6.51 20.99
CA LYS A 176 -12.96 5.14 21.37
C LYS A 176 -14.17 4.21 21.21
N GLN A 177 -15.33 4.61 21.70
CA GLN A 177 -16.55 3.79 21.63
C GLN A 177 -17.00 3.50 20.19
N VAL A 178 -16.91 4.52 19.31
CA VAL A 178 -17.28 4.40 17.90
C VAL A 178 -16.35 3.41 17.18
N TYR A 179 -15.04 3.51 17.45
CA TYR A 179 -14.04 2.60 16.91
C TYR A 179 -14.16 1.19 17.49
N GLU A 180 -14.43 1.04 18.79
CA GLU A 180 -14.70 -0.25 19.41
C GLU A 180 -15.88 -0.96 18.73
N LYS A 181 -17.01 -0.27 18.56
CA LYS A 181 -18.19 -0.81 17.87
C LYS A 181 -17.86 -1.23 16.43
N ALA A 182 -17.03 -0.46 15.72
CA ALA A 182 -16.67 -0.75 14.34
C ALA A 182 -15.63 -1.88 14.18
N LEU A 183 -14.74 -2.07 15.15
CA LEU A 183 -13.58 -2.97 15.05
C LEU A 183 -13.68 -4.24 15.89
N LYS A 184 -14.44 -4.26 17.00
CA LYS A 184 -14.54 -5.41 17.95
C LYS A 184 -14.99 -6.73 17.34
N ARG A 185 -15.73 -6.74 16.26
CA ARG A 185 -16.20 -8.00 15.61
C ARG A 185 -15.07 -8.88 15.03
N PHE A 186 -13.80 -8.47 15.11
CA PHE A 186 -12.75 -9.00 14.24
C PHE A 186 -11.39 -9.24 14.92
N SER A 187 -11.28 -8.93 16.20
CA SER A 187 -10.14 -9.33 17.03
C SER A 187 -10.56 -9.32 18.50
N TYR A 188 -10.38 -10.44 19.17
CA TYR A 188 -10.72 -10.58 20.60
C TYR A 188 -9.75 -9.80 21.51
N ASP A 189 -8.53 -9.47 21.04
CA ASP A 189 -7.46 -8.85 21.82
C ASP A 189 -7.08 -7.44 21.35
N LEU A 190 -8.02 -6.69 20.80
CA LEU A 190 -7.74 -5.37 20.27
C LEU A 190 -7.69 -4.30 21.38
N LYS A 191 -6.52 -3.73 21.61
CA LYS A 191 -6.37 -2.56 22.50
C LYS A 191 -6.60 -1.26 21.73
N ILE A 192 -7.66 -0.53 22.08
CA ILE A 192 -7.96 0.80 21.51
C ILE A 192 -7.61 1.89 22.52
N VAL A 193 -6.79 2.87 22.11
CA VAL A 193 -6.27 3.95 22.94
C VAL A 193 -6.55 5.29 22.26
N GLU A 194 -7.04 6.26 23.01
CA GLU A 194 -7.24 7.62 22.54
C GLU A 194 -5.94 8.45 22.64
N LYS A 195 -5.68 9.23 21.61
CA LYS A 195 -4.57 10.20 21.55
C LYS A 195 -5.04 11.58 21.13
#